data_fd622cdc5efe9c6209483ac65f4ff8a0
#
_entry.id   fd622cdc5efe9c6209483ac65f4ff8a0
#
_cell.length_a   1.000
_cell.length_b   1.000
_cell.length_c   1.000
_cell.angle_alpha   90.00
_cell.angle_beta   90.00
_cell.angle_gamma   90.00
#
_symmetry.space_group_name_H-M   'P 1'
#
loop_
_entity.id
_entity.type
_entity.pdbx_description
1 polymer ?
#
loop_
_entity_poly.entity_id
_entity_poly.type
_entity_poly.pdbx_seq_one_letter_code
_entity_poly.pdbx_strand_id
1 'polypeptide(L)'
;LDGGRIKYLKTVEENKNIMLVLRSGGDFSIKDVELIVRHINGNWKSSTLPKIYCLWDKATDVMDLGGFTLLPFKTTLPGTWARMHLYSPEMEKYRPFLYVDLDTAIINTLENIFDLVTDQSKFITLEDFWQKGSLATGLVWFPAHSEKIQAVWNAKPDVPTSRRMDGFLRSVVKVDMFWQALTNTIVDFKPRSRKLLNELPSNANLVCFHGKPRILGAQSIEWVKQYVEKDFARQLRAEEKVTVIIPYNRDRGWLQQAKDSIPKGVQLLLSQGQGNWPENFNKVLDQAIGKYIRWLHEDDMLTDNCIEDSVYALESQDVDFIHGNAYEIFMNAGRAPGKYIPRIKVPTLQDLLVKNVIHSATLMYKREVFEKVGKMNESLWVMEEFEFNLRCLKAGLRIGYCDNYLAWYRRHSQQKVRVVPIPEKNKERELVRNDYKI
;
A
#
# COMPACT_ATOMS: atom_id res chain seq x y z
N LEU A 1 29.62 -25.23 -37.77
CA LEU A 1 29.19 -25.82 -36.50
C LEU A 1 29.20 -24.70 -35.43
N ASP A 2 28.22 -23.84 -35.52
CA ASP A 2 28.05 -22.68 -34.60
C ASP A 2 27.05 -23.04 -33.52
N GLY A 3 27.55 -23.21 -32.31
CA GLY A 3 26.74 -23.39 -31.12
C GLY A 3 26.12 -22.07 -30.67
N GLY A 4 24.85 -21.85 -31.02
CA GLY A 4 24.08 -20.70 -30.59
C GLY A 4 23.95 -20.61 -29.06
N ARG A 5 24.62 -19.65 -28.43
CA ARG A 5 24.35 -19.18 -27.07
C ARG A 5 23.01 -18.49 -27.03
N ILE A 6 21.99 -19.20 -26.59
CA ILE A 6 20.73 -18.55 -26.14
C ILE A 6 21.07 -17.78 -24.87
N LYS A 7 21.20 -16.45 -25.00
CA LYS A 7 21.21 -15.56 -23.83
C LYS A 7 19.81 -15.62 -23.21
N TYR A 8 19.68 -16.29 -22.09
CA TYR A 8 18.58 -16.07 -21.17
C TYR A 8 18.64 -14.62 -20.70
N LEU A 9 17.85 -13.77 -21.32
CA LEU A 9 17.48 -12.50 -20.74
C LEU A 9 16.59 -12.82 -19.52
N LYS A 10 17.22 -12.93 -18.34
CA LYS A 10 16.51 -12.76 -17.08
C LYS A 10 15.91 -11.35 -17.16
N THR A 11 14.61 -11.25 -17.32
CA THR A 11 13.86 -10.06 -16.92
C THR A 11 14.04 -9.93 -15.41
N VAL A 12 15.02 -9.11 -15.02
CA VAL A 12 15.12 -8.59 -13.66
C VAL A 12 13.85 -7.79 -13.46
N GLU A 13 12.94 -8.26 -12.63
CA GLU A 13 11.88 -7.41 -12.07
C GLU A 13 12.61 -6.21 -11.46
N GLU A 14 12.58 -5.08 -12.14
CA GLU A 14 13.21 -3.85 -11.67
C GLU A 14 12.47 -3.43 -10.40
N ASN A 15 13.12 -3.63 -9.24
CA ASN A 15 12.62 -3.13 -7.96
C ASN A 15 12.56 -1.61 -8.03
N LYS A 16 11.38 -1.05 -8.30
CA LYS A 16 11.15 0.41 -8.29
C LYS A 16 11.04 0.85 -6.83
N ASN A 17 12.17 1.30 -6.27
CA ASN A 17 12.26 1.80 -4.90
C ASN A 17 12.04 3.31 -4.87
N ILE A 18 11.21 3.79 -3.95
CA ILE A 18 10.97 5.20 -3.70
C ILE A 18 11.37 5.52 -2.26
N MET A 19 12.05 6.63 -2.07
CA MET A 19 12.53 7.07 -0.76
C MET A 19 11.95 8.44 -0.41
N LEU A 20 11.43 8.56 0.81
CA LEU A 20 10.95 9.78 1.43
C LEU A 20 11.77 10.08 2.69
N VAL A 21 11.81 11.32 3.13
CA VAL A 21 12.49 11.71 4.39
C VAL A 21 11.58 12.62 5.20
N LEU A 22 11.19 12.16 6.38
CA LEU A 22 10.45 12.94 7.37
C LEU A 22 11.36 13.31 8.54
N ARG A 23 11.58 14.61 8.75
CA ARG A 23 12.33 15.15 9.88
C ARG A 23 11.37 15.79 10.88
N SER A 24 11.43 15.35 12.13
CA SER A 24 10.62 15.92 13.22
C SER A 24 10.98 17.39 13.50
N GLY A 25 10.00 18.16 13.94
CA GLY A 25 10.16 19.59 14.25
C GLY A 25 10.25 20.51 13.03
N GLY A 26 10.03 19.97 11.81
CA GLY A 26 9.89 20.73 10.56
C GLY A 26 8.45 21.08 10.21
N ASP A 27 8.24 21.49 8.96
CA ASP A 27 6.91 21.87 8.41
C ASP A 27 6.05 20.63 8.02
N PHE A 28 6.60 19.41 8.03
CA PHE A 28 5.94 18.18 7.60
C PHE A 28 5.62 17.25 8.76
N SER A 29 4.59 16.46 8.57
CA SER A 29 4.10 15.43 9.47
C SER A 29 3.97 14.09 8.76
N ILE A 30 3.61 13.04 9.48
CA ILE A 30 3.31 11.73 8.90
C ILE A 30 2.14 11.82 7.88
N LYS A 31 1.19 12.74 8.09
CA LYS A 31 0.07 12.96 7.16
C LYS A 31 0.54 13.42 5.76
N ASP A 32 1.63 14.16 5.68
CA ASP A 32 2.21 14.56 4.40
C ASP A 32 2.84 13.36 3.69
N VAL A 33 3.46 12.43 4.44
CA VAL A 33 3.97 11.15 3.92
C VAL A 33 2.83 10.29 3.41
N GLU A 34 1.78 10.11 4.20
CA GLU A 34 0.59 9.34 3.84
C GLU A 34 -0.10 9.90 2.59
N LEU A 35 -0.20 11.23 2.48
CA LEU A 35 -0.75 11.89 1.29
C LEU A 35 0.05 11.53 0.04
N ILE A 36 1.38 11.67 0.06
CA ILE A 36 2.24 11.36 -1.07
C ILE A 36 2.17 9.87 -1.42
N VAL A 37 2.27 8.98 -0.44
CA VAL A 37 2.20 7.52 -0.63
C VAL A 37 0.89 7.12 -1.29
N ARG A 38 -0.24 7.66 -0.83
CA ARG A 38 -1.55 7.40 -1.43
C ARG A 38 -1.61 7.84 -2.89
N HIS A 39 -1.05 9.01 -3.23
CA HIS A 39 -0.99 9.47 -4.62
C HIS A 39 -0.05 8.63 -5.47
N ILE A 40 1.09 8.19 -4.95
CA ILE A 40 2.00 7.29 -5.65
C ILE A 40 1.28 5.98 -5.98
N ASN A 41 0.75 5.31 -4.98
CA ASN A 41 0.06 4.02 -5.14
C ASN A 41 -1.20 4.17 -6.01
N GLY A 42 -1.95 5.25 -5.78
CA GLY A 42 -3.19 5.53 -6.47
C GLY A 42 -3.08 5.87 -7.96
N ASN A 43 -1.93 6.39 -8.38
CA ASN A 43 -1.65 6.69 -9.79
C ASN A 43 -0.76 5.63 -10.46
N TRP A 44 -0.29 4.62 -9.71
CA TRP A 44 0.54 3.54 -10.25
C TRP A 44 -0.27 2.65 -11.17
N LYS A 45 0.28 2.27 -12.32
CA LYS A 45 -0.44 1.54 -13.38
C LYS A 45 -0.08 0.06 -13.43
N SER A 46 1.18 -0.29 -13.11
CA SER A 46 1.63 -1.68 -13.10
C SER A 46 1.00 -2.46 -11.96
N SER A 47 0.84 -3.76 -12.15
CA SER A 47 0.31 -4.68 -11.14
C SER A 47 1.22 -4.83 -9.90
N THR A 48 2.52 -4.57 -10.06
CA THR A 48 3.48 -4.58 -8.95
C THR A 48 3.71 -3.17 -8.46
N LEU A 49 3.26 -2.88 -7.24
CA LEU A 49 3.48 -1.58 -6.60
C LEU A 49 4.96 -1.34 -6.28
N PRO A 50 5.40 -0.08 -6.26
CA PRO A 50 6.76 0.27 -5.86
C PRO A 50 6.98 -0.02 -4.38
N LYS A 51 8.22 -0.26 -4.00
CA LYS A 51 8.60 -0.29 -2.58
C LYS A 51 8.85 1.12 -2.11
N ILE A 52 8.02 1.62 -1.20
CA ILE A 52 8.14 2.97 -0.66
C ILE A 52 8.72 2.90 0.75
N TYR A 53 9.77 3.66 0.98
CA TYR A 53 10.44 3.78 2.26
C TYR A 53 10.40 5.23 2.73
N CYS A 54 10.20 5.44 4.03
CA CYS A 54 10.30 6.75 4.65
C CYS A 54 11.30 6.73 5.81
N LEU A 55 12.38 7.44 5.67
CA LEU A 55 13.30 7.72 6.78
C LEU A 55 12.62 8.67 7.76
N TRP A 56 12.51 8.26 9.04
CA TRP A 56 11.91 9.09 10.08
C TRP A 56 12.75 9.05 11.37
N ASP A 57 13.15 10.23 11.84
CA ASP A 57 14.02 10.38 13.02
C ASP A 57 13.34 10.04 14.36
N LYS A 58 12.01 9.86 14.37
CA LYS A 58 11.26 9.37 15.53
C LYS A 58 10.94 7.87 15.46
N ALA A 59 11.18 7.20 14.34
CA ALA A 59 11.02 5.77 14.29
C ALA A 59 12.10 5.09 15.15
N THR A 60 11.71 4.13 15.98
CA THR A 60 12.63 3.33 16.79
C THR A 60 13.05 2.06 16.10
N ASP A 61 12.16 1.54 15.27
CA ASP A 61 12.32 0.28 14.55
C ASP A 61 11.84 0.41 13.09
N VAL A 62 12.18 -0.58 12.26
CA VAL A 62 11.62 -0.71 10.93
C VAL A 62 10.16 -1.15 11.05
N MET A 63 9.23 -0.34 10.56
CA MET A 63 7.79 -0.60 10.62
C MET A 63 7.18 -0.54 9.23
N ASP A 64 6.49 -1.61 8.85
CA ASP A 64 5.65 -1.65 7.65
C ASP A 64 4.25 -1.13 8.01
N LEU A 65 3.83 -0.05 7.35
CA LEU A 65 2.54 0.62 7.55
C LEU A 65 1.52 0.29 6.44
N GLY A 66 1.73 -0.80 5.69
CA GLY A 66 0.77 -1.30 4.70
C GLY A 66 0.77 -0.57 3.35
N GLY A 67 1.50 0.51 3.20
CA GLY A 67 1.66 1.23 1.93
C GLY A 67 3.08 1.76 1.77
N PHE A 68 3.82 1.79 2.87
CA PHE A 68 5.22 2.17 2.92
C PHE A 68 5.90 1.64 4.20
N THR A 69 7.21 1.55 4.16
CA THR A 69 8.01 1.09 5.30
C THR A 69 8.71 2.27 5.97
N LEU A 70 8.49 2.48 7.26
CA LEU A 70 9.26 3.43 8.05
C LEU A 70 10.63 2.84 8.37
N LEU A 71 11.66 3.66 8.14
CA LEU A 71 13.05 3.33 8.46
C LEU A 71 13.55 4.28 9.55
N PRO A 72 14.05 3.77 10.69
CA PRO A 72 14.66 4.62 11.68
C PRO A 72 15.99 5.20 11.15
N PHE A 73 16.24 6.47 11.42
CA PHE A 73 17.55 7.04 11.23
C PHE A 73 17.89 8.05 12.33
N LYS A 74 19.15 8.07 12.71
CA LYS A 74 19.66 9.03 13.69
C LYS A 74 20.40 10.14 12.99
N THR A 75 20.02 11.38 13.25
CA THR A 75 20.73 12.54 12.73
C THR A 75 20.67 13.70 13.72
N THR A 76 21.80 14.37 13.88
CA THR A 76 21.92 15.66 14.59
C THR A 76 21.77 16.83 13.63
N LEU A 77 21.74 16.56 12.33
CA LEU A 77 21.69 17.60 11.29
C LEU A 77 20.29 18.22 11.20
N PRO A 78 20.18 19.55 11.17
CA PRO A 78 18.90 20.25 11.22
C PRO A 78 18.23 20.36 9.85
N GLY A 79 16.90 20.39 9.85
CA GLY A 79 16.08 20.74 8.68
C GLY A 79 16.40 19.92 7.44
N THR A 80 16.70 20.61 6.33
CA THR A 80 16.98 19.95 5.04
C THR A 80 18.25 19.09 5.02
N TRP A 81 19.15 19.29 5.99
CA TRP A 81 20.38 18.52 6.12
C TRP A 81 20.13 17.07 6.58
N ALA A 82 18.99 16.77 7.14
CA ALA A 82 18.60 15.39 7.45
C ALA A 82 18.67 14.47 6.23
N ARG A 83 18.46 15.00 5.03
CA ARG A 83 18.59 14.29 3.73
C ARG A 83 20.01 13.84 3.42
N MET A 84 21.03 14.32 4.15
CA MET A 84 22.41 13.84 4.02
C MET A 84 22.49 12.32 4.26
N HIS A 85 21.60 11.76 5.07
CA HIS A 85 21.55 10.31 5.32
C HIS A 85 21.31 9.49 4.05
N LEU A 86 20.63 10.05 3.04
CA LEU A 86 20.42 9.39 1.73
C LEU A 86 21.73 9.04 1.02
N TYR A 87 22.80 9.77 1.33
CA TYR A 87 24.13 9.56 0.75
C TYR A 87 24.98 8.56 1.55
N SER A 88 24.53 8.15 2.73
CA SER A 88 25.27 7.25 3.63
C SER A 88 25.45 5.84 3.03
N PRO A 89 26.49 5.09 3.46
CA PRO A 89 26.67 3.69 3.11
C PRO A 89 25.49 2.81 3.54
N GLU A 90 24.81 3.16 4.62
CA GLU A 90 23.65 2.42 5.11
C GLU A 90 22.49 2.36 4.09
N MET A 91 22.44 3.34 3.17
CA MET A 91 21.42 3.41 2.13
C MET A 91 21.75 2.58 0.88
N GLU A 92 22.94 2.01 0.75
CA GLU A 92 23.34 1.20 -0.42
C GLU A 92 22.40 0.02 -0.67
N LYS A 93 21.96 -0.66 0.38
CA LYS A 93 21.04 -1.81 0.29
C LYS A 93 19.67 -1.48 -0.30
N TYR A 94 19.29 -0.20 -0.34
CA TYR A 94 18.02 0.26 -0.91
C TYR A 94 18.17 0.81 -2.34
N ARG A 95 19.43 1.07 -2.80
CA ARG A 95 19.69 1.60 -4.14
C ARG A 95 19.53 0.50 -5.22
N PRO A 96 19.14 0.87 -6.45
CA PRO A 96 18.77 2.21 -6.87
C PRO A 96 17.42 2.63 -6.31
N PHE A 97 17.21 3.94 -6.07
CA PHE A 97 15.92 4.48 -5.65
C PHE A 97 15.67 5.91 -6.17
N LEU A 98 14.41 6.26 -6.31
CA LEU A 98 13.97 7.62 -6.56
C LEU A 98 13.62 8.29 -5.23
N TYR A 99 14.36 9.34 -4.87
CA TYR A 99 13.98 10.20 -3.75
C TYR A 99 12.99 11.27 -4.21
N VAL A 100 11.91 11.43 -3.44
CA VAL A 100 10.87 12.45 -3.66
C VAL A 100 10.73 13.28 -2.39
N ASP A 101 10.83 14.61 -2.50
CA ASP A 101 10.65 15.51 -1.34
C ASP A 101 9.16 15.63 -0.98
N LEU A 102 8.85 15.79 0.31
CA LEU A 102 7.48 15.84 0.85
C LEU A 102 6.67 17.07 0.39
N ASP A 103 7.27 18.01 -0.29
CA ASP A 103 6.59 19.14 -0.93
C ASP A 103 6.37 18.95 -2.45
N THR A 104 6.30 17.70 -2.90
CA THR A 104 6.06 17.36 -4.31
C THR A 104 4.68 16.71 -4.47
N ALA A 105 3.78 17.36 -5.21
CA ALA A 105 2.49 16.78 -5.56
C ALA A 105 2.65 15.80 -6.74
N ILE A 106 2.15 14.58 -6.56
CA ILE A 106 2.18 13.51 -7.56
C ILE A 106 0.87 13.56 -8.35
N ILE A 107 0.90 14.16 -9.52
CA ILE A 107 -0.30 14.39 -10.35
C ILE A 107 -0.63 13.18 -11.20
N ASN A 108 0.41 12.50 -11.69
CA ASN A 108 0.29 11.32 -12.55
C ASN A 108 1.21 10.21 -12.05
N THR A 109 1.30 9.08 -12.75
CA THR A 109 2.14 7.96 -12.29
C THR A 109 3.63 8.31 -12.29
N LEU A 110 4.33 7.90 -11.21
CA LEU A 110 5.79 7.98 -11.16
C LEU A 110 6.49 6.98 -12.10
N GLU A 111 5.78 6.01 -12.64
CA GLU A 111 6.35 5.08 -13.64
C GLU A 111 6.91 5.86 -14.82
N ASN A 112 6.21 6.91 -15.27
CA ASN A 112 6.70 7.80 -16.33
C ASN A 112 8.06 8.45 -16.00
N ILE A 113 8.39 8.63 -14.71
CA ILE A 113 9.69 9.17 -14.27
C ILE A 113 10.75 8.05 -14.26
N PHE A 114 10.38 6.85 -13.78
CA PHE A 114 11.29 5.70 -13.81
C PHE A 114 11.67 5.33 -15.26
N ASP A 115 10.72 5.39 -16.19
CA ASP A 115 10.93 5.04 -17.60
C ASP A 115 11.91 6.01 -18.33
N LEU A 116 12.09 7.22 -17.79
CA LEU A 116 13.10 8.18 -18.29
C LEU A 116 14.54 7.81 -17.89
N VAL A 117 14.72 6.94 -16.89
CA VAL A 117 16.04 6.52 -16.43
C VAL A 117 16.56 5.38 -17.29
N THR A 118 17.01 5.70 -18.51
CA THR A 118 17.55 4.72 -19.46
C THR A 118 18.94 4.24 -19.09
N ASP A 119 19.72 5.06 -18.38
CA ASP A 119 21.04 4.72 -17.82
C ASP A 119 20.96 4.83 -16.29
N GLN A 120 20.77 3.67 -15.63
CA GLN A 120 20.62 3.60 -14.18
C GLN A 120 21.88 3.94 -13.38
N SER A 121 23.04 4.08 -14.04
CA SER A 121 24.29 4.49 -13.39
C SER A 121 24.38 6.00 -13.16
N LYS A 122 23.53 6.79 -13.79
CA LYS A 122 23.56 8.26 -13.72
C LYS A 122 22.98 8.78 -12.40
N PHE A 123 23.62 9.79 -11.85
CA PHE A 123 23.09 10.58 -10.73
C PHE A 123 22.30 11.75 -11.31
N ILE A 124 20.95 11.71 -11.17
CA ILE A 124 20.03 12.67 -11.79
C ILE A 124 19.34 13.49 -10.71
N THR A 125 19.28 14.81 -10.86
CA THR A 125 18.61 15.72 -9.93
C THR A 125 17.68 16.68 -10.67
N LEU A 126 16.88 17.45 -9.92
CA LEU A 126 16.25 18.64 -10.50
C LEU A 126 17.30 19.71 -10.83
N GLU A 127 17.10 20.42 -11.93
CA GLU A 127 17.65 21.75 -12.11
C GLU A 127 16.85 22.73 -11.24
N ASP A 128 17.54 23.61 -10.53
CA ASP A 128 16.86 24.64 -9.73
C ASP A 128 16.02 25.53 -10.66
N PHE A 129 14.72 25.61 -10.40
CA PHE A 129 13.80 26.38 -11.26
C PHE A 129 14.14 27.87 -11.33
N TRP A 130 14.86 28.38 -10.34
CA TRP A 130 15.21 29.79 -10.25
C TRP A 130 16.64 30.08 -10.64
N GLN A 131 17.54 29.11 -10.47
CA GLN A 131 18.97 29.24 -10.79
C GLN A 131 19.39 28.17 -11.81
N LYS A 132 19.28 28.52 -13.09
CA LYS A 132 19.62 27.62 -14.20
C LYS A 132 21.04 27.09 -14.09
N GLY A 133 21.24 25.81 -14.40
CA GLY A 133 22.54 25.13 -14.26
C GLY A 133 22.89 24.69 -12.84
N SER A 134 22.04 24.98 -11.86
CA SER A 134 22.21 24.58 -10.46
C SER A 134 21.33 23.40 -10.09
N LEU A 135 21.88 22.50 -9.28
CA LEU A 135 21.08 21.36 -8.76
C LEU A 135 20.09 21.79 -7.66
N ALA A 136 18.95 21.12 -7.63
CA ALA A 136 17.98 21.12 -6.54
C ALA A 136 17.60 19.66 -6.18
N THR A 137 17.25 19.44 -4.91
CA THR A 137 17.08 18.09 -4.34
C THR A 137 15.64 17.65 -4.15
N GLY A 138 14.67 18.32 -4.79
CA GLY A 138 13.24 17.95 -4.67
C GLY A 138 12.89 16.60 -5.31
N LEU A 139 13.65 16.17 -6.31
CA LEU A 139 13.53 14.86 -6.96
C LEU A 139 14.93 14.39 -7.36
N VAL A 140 15.36 13.23 -6.86
CA VAL A 140 16.73 12.73 -7.09
C VAL A 140 16.71 11.24 -7.38
N TRP A 141 17.32 10.84 -8.48
CA TRP A 141 17.65 9.45 -8.74
C TRP A 141 19.00 9.08 -8.14
N PHE A 142 19.01 8.11 -7.25
CA PHE A 142 20.19 7.54 -6.64
C PHE A 142 20.52 6.20 -7.32
N PRO A 143 21.59 6.14 -8.14
CA PRO A 143 22.03 4.90 -8.78
C PRO A 143 22.52 3.87 -7.76
N ALA A 144 22.58 2.60 -8.16
CA ALA A 144 23.04 1.50 -7.31
C ALA A 144 24.48 1.75 -6.79
N HIS A 145 25.36 2.22 -7.67
CA HIS A 145 26.75 2.57 -7.34
C HIS A 145 27.08 3.92 -7.93
N SER A 146 27.72 4.78 -7.16
CA SER A 146 28.17 6.09 -7.64
C SER A 146 29.25 6.66 -6.73
N GLU A 147 30.41 6.92 -7.31
CA GLU A 147 31.51 7.65 -6.64
C GLU A 147 31.09 9.06 -6.21
N LYS A 148 30.15 9.68 -6.94
CA LYS A 148 29.62 11.00 -6.61
C LYS A 148 28.84 11.00 -5.30
N ILE A 149 28.03 9.95 -5.06
CA ILE A 149 27.29 9.79 -3.81
C ILE A 149 28.27 9.59 -2.65
N GLN A 150 29.28 8.77 -2.85
CA GLN A 150 30.32 8.54 -1.85
C GLN A 150 31.14 9.82 -1.58
N ALA A 151 31.47 10.58 -2.61
CA ALA A 151 32.17 11.87 -2.47
C ALA A 151 31.35 12.87 -1.63
N VAL A 152 30.05 12.96 -1.86
CA VAL A 152 29.15 13.80 -1.04
C VAL A 152 29.16 13.35 0.42
N TRP A 153 29.05 12.07 0.69
CA TRP A 153 29.08 11.55 2.06
C TRP A 153 30.40 11.83 2.76
N ASN A 154 31.52 11.63 2.07
CA ASN A 154 32.87 11.85 2.63
C ASN A 154 33.15 13.33 2.89
N ALA A 155 32.58 14.22 2.09
CA ALA A 155 32.74 15.66 2.23
C ALA A 155 31.75 16.33 3.20
N LYS A 156 30.79 15.55 3.80
CA LYS A 156 29.78 16.14 4.68
C LYS A 156 30.42 16.87 5.86
N PRO A 157 29.95 18.09 6.19
CA PRO A 157 30.47 18.80 7.35
C PRO A 157 29.86 18.22 8.65
N ASP A 158 30.62 18.27 9.73
CA ASP A 158 30.14 17.92 11.08
C ASP A 158 29.06 18.89 11.55
N VAL A 159 29.21 20.16 11.18
CA VAL A 159 28.24 21.23 11.45
C VAL A 159 27.88 21.92 10.13
N PRO A 160 26.58 22.05 9.81
CA PRO A 160 26.14 22.72 8.58
C PRO A 160 26.60 24.17 8.52
N THR A 161 27.26 24.55 7.43
CA THR A 161 27.73 25.91 7.20
C THR A 161 26.70 26.81 6.52
N SER A 162 25.61 26.24 6.04
CA SER A 162 24.49 26.94 5.36
C SER A 162 23.15 26.44 5.83
N ARG A 163 22.13 27.27 5.66
CA ARG A 163 20.71 26.86 6.00
C ARG A 163 20.18 25.72 5.12
N ARG A 164 20.69 25.55 3.90
CA ARG A 164 20.19 24.57 2.93
C ARG A 164 21.31 23.65 2.44
N MET A 165 21.02 22.37 2.40
CA MET A 165 21.93 21.35 1.90
C MET A 165 22.30 21.53 0.42
N ASP A 166 21.39 22.07 -0.41
CA ASP A 166 21.61 22.24 -1.85
C ASP A 166 22.85 23.07 -2.16
N GLY A 167 23.13 24.13 -1.36
CA GLY A 167 24.33 24.95 -1.50
C GLY A 167 25.62 24.15 -1.31
N PHE A 168 25.65 23.25 -0.33
CA PHE A 168 26.78 22.36 -0.11
C PHE A 168 26.93 21.36 -1.27
N LEU A 169 25.83 20.72 -1.70
CA LEU A 169 25.89 19.77 -2.80
C LEU A 169 26.43 20.39 -4.08
N ARG A 170 26.06 21.63 -4.38
CA ARG A 170 26.61 22.39 -5.55
C ARG A 170 28.11 22.57 -5.52
N SER A 171 28.72 22.65 -4.33
CA SER A 171 30.16 22.78 -4.17
C SER A 171 30.93 21.46 -4.23
N VAL A 172 30.25 20.33 -4.00
CA VAL A 172 30.89 19.02 -3.86
C VAL A 172 30.68 18.12 -5.07
N VAL A 173 29.50 18.17 -5.70
CA VAL A 173 29.16 17.24 -6.76
C VAL A 173 28.64 17.91 -8.02
N LYS A 174 29.13 17.43 -9.16
CA LYS A 174 28.54 17.72 -10.47
C LYS A 174 27.63 16.57 -10.84
N VAL A 175 26.34 16.86 -11.03
CA VAL A 175 25.34 15.87 -11.45
C VAL A 175 25.59 15.38 -12.88
N ASP A 176 25.12 14.19 -13.21
CA ASP A 176 25.24 13.67 -14.57
C ASP A 176 24.21 14.27 -15.50
N MET A 177 23.00 14.53 -14.97
CA MET A 177 21.88 15.01 -15.75
C MET A 177 20.85 15.72 -14.86
N PHE A 178 20.09 16.62 -15.46
CA PHE A 178 18.89 17.20 -14.84
C PHE A 178 17.63 16.57 -15.41
N TRP A 179 16.61 16.37 -14.57
CA TRP A 179 15.31 15.87 -15.01
C TRP A 179 14.69 16.72 -16.13
N GLN A 180 14.90 18.05 -16.08
CA GLN A 180 14.37 18.98 -17.08
C GLN A 180 15.00 18.80 -18.48
N ALA A 181 16.13 18.09 -18.59
CA ALA A 181 16.67 17.67 -19.88
C ALA A 181 15.96 16.42 -20.45
N LEU A 182 15.26 15.66 -19.60
CA LEU A 182 14.55 14.43 -19.96
C LEU A 182 13.06 14.67 -20.18
N THR A 183 12.48 15.63 -19.45
CA THR A 183 11.04 15.88 -19.48
C THR A 183 10.68 17.31 -19.11
N ASN A 184 9.56 17.80 -19.65
CA ASN A 184 8.93 19.07 -19.26
C ASN A 184 7.67 18.86 -18.38
N THR A 185 7.48 17.65 -17.84
CA THR A 185 6.31 17.29 -17.03
C THR A 185 6.46 17.54 -15.54
N ILE A 186 7.66 18.02 -15.12
CA ILE A 186 7.96 18.40 -13.74
C ILE A 186 7.86 19.92 -13.63
N VAL A 187 6.89 20.40 -12.87
CA VAL A 187 6.46 21.80 -12.87
C VAL A 187 6.80 22.48 -11.55
N ASP A 188 7.18 23.75 -11.61
CA ASP A 188 7.36 24.61 -10.43
C ASP A 188 6.01 25.21 -10.00
N PHE A 189 5.65 25.03 -8.73
CA PHE A 189 4.46 25.65 -8.14
C PHE A 189 4.59 27.17 -8.01
N LYS A 190 5.83 27.68 -7.90
CA LYS A 190 6.15 29.10 -7.70
C LYS A 190 7.13 29.59 -8.74
N PRO A 191 6.68 29.75 -9.99
CA PRO A 191 7.57 30.23 -11.04
C PRO A 191 8.16 31.61 -10.69
N ARG A 192 9.25 32.02 -11.37
CA ARG A 192 9.97 33.29 -11.14
C ARG A 192 9.06 34.52 -11.13
N SER A 193 7.91 34.46 -11.80
CA SER A 193 6.88 35.50 -11.79
C SER A 193 6.28 35.75 -10.40
N ARG A 194 6.57 34.91 -9.41
CA ARG A 194 6.00 34.88 -8.06
C ARG A 194 4.48 34.69 -8.01
N LYS A 195 3.84 34.45 -9.15
CA LYS A 195 2.43 34.03 -9.19
C LYS A 195 2.38 32.55 -8.93
N LEU A 196 1.56 32.13 -7.96
CA LEU A 196 1.34 30.71 -7.70
C LEU A 196 0.72 30.06 -8.94
N LEU A 197 0.98 28.76 -9.14
CA LEU A 197 0.40 27.98 -10.21
C LEU A 197 -1.11 27.76 -9.94
N ASN A 198 -1.94 28.65 -10.48
CA ASN A 198 -3.39 28.59 -10.27
C ASN A 198 -4.08 27.53 -11.16
N GLU A 199 -3.49 27.22 -12.30
CA GLU A 199 -3.99 26.21 -13.24
C GLU A 199 -2.93 25.15 -13.46
N LEU A 200 -3.34 23.89 -13.36
CA LEU A 200 -2.45 22.75 -13.55
C LEU A 200 -2.22 22.51 -15.05
N PRO A 201 -0.97 22.51 -15.54
CA PRO A 201 -0.68 22.13 -16.93
C PRO A 201 -1.14 20.71 -17.21
N SER A 202 -1.78 20.51 -18.37
CA SER A 202 -2.36 19.21 -18.77
C SER A 202 -1.33 18.07 -18.84
N ASN A 203 -0.06 18.40 -19.08
CA ASN A 203 1.05 17.45 -19.14
C ASN A 203 1.80 17.28 -17.81
N ALA A 204 1.36 17.90 -16.71
CA ALA A 204 2.05 17.80 -15.44
C ALA A 204 2.03 16.37 -14.88
N ASN A 205 3.22 15.83 -14.58
CA ASN A 205 3.39 14.60 -13.81
C ASN A 205 3.61 14.91 -12.33
N LEU A 206 4.45 15.91 -12.07
CA LEU A 206 4.85 16.33 -10.73
C LEU A 206 4.79 17.83 -10.61
N VAL A 207 4.38 18.34 -9.43
CA VAL A 207 4.46 19.76 -9.09
C VAL A 207 5.27 19.94 -7.82
N CYS A 208 6.40 20.65 -7.91
CA CYS A 208 7.28 20.92 -6.78
C CYS A 208 6.91 22.24 -6.09
N PHE A 209 6.58 22.20 -4.81
CA PHE A 209 6.04 23.35 -4.06
C PHE A 209 7.09 24.30 -3.49
N HIS A 210 8.33 23.92 -3.30
CA HIS A 210 9.45 24.74 -2.82
C HIS A 210 9.09 25.76 -1.73
N GLY A 211 9.08 25.35 -0.47
CA GLY A 211 8.79 26.24 0.66
C GLY A 211 7.28 26.49 0.87
N LYS A 212 6.90 27.62 1.48
CA LYS A 212 5.51 27.91 1.83
C LYS A 212 4.78 28.67 0.71
N PRO A 213 3.45 28.43 0.51
CA PRO A 213 2.67 27.40 1.19
C PRO A 213 3.11 25.98 0.79
N ARG A 214 2.93 25.01 1.70
CA ARG A 214 3.03 23.58 1.41
C ARG A 214 1.72 23.10 0.76
N ILE A 215 1.66 21.87 0.28
CA ILE A 215 0.48 21.31 -0.40
C ILE A 215 -0.80 21.53 0.43
N LEU A 216 -0.81 21.08 1.69
CA LEU A 216 -1.96 21.22 2.57
C LEU A 216 -2.30 22.67 2.92
N GLY A 217 -1.35 23.61 2.82
CA GLY A 217 -1.56 25.03 3.04
C GLY A 217 -1.98 25.81 1.79
N ALA A 218 -2.03 25.19 0.63
CA ALA A 218 -2.35 25.83 -0.65
C ALA A 218 -3.76 25.51 -1.18
N GLN A 219 -4.64 24.95 -0.36
CA GLN A 219 -5.99 24.51 -0.75
C GLN A 219 -6.96 25.65 -1.14
N SER A 220 -6.54 26.92 -1.02
CA SER A 220 -7.25 28.03 -1.66
C SER A 220 -7.16 28.04 -3.18
N ILE A 221 -6.22 27.26 -3.75
CA ILE A 221 -6.07 27.05 -5.19
C ILE A 221 -6.87 25.81 -5.58
N GLU A 222 -7.79 25.94 -6.51
CA GLU A 222 -8.79 24.93 -6.84
C GLU A 222 -8.18 23.57 -7.21
N TRP A 223 -7.17 23.53 -8.06
CA TRP A 223 -6.55 22.23 -8.42
C TRP A 223 -5.82 21.56 -7.24
N VAL A 224 -5.27 22.37 -6.30
CA VAL A 224 -4.63 21.81 -5.09
C VAL A 224 -5.69 21.25 -4.15
N LYS A 225 -6.81 21.95 -4.00
CA LYS A 225 -7.96 21.47 -3.26
C LYS A 225 -8.46 20.14 -3.83
N GLN A 226 -8.68 20.09 -5.14
CA GLN A 226 -9.10 18.87 -5.85
C GLN A 226 -8.06 17.75 -5.73
N TYR A 227 -6.76 18.06 -5.73
CA TYR A 227 -5.69 17.09 -5.50
C TYR A 227 -5.81 16.46 -4.11
N VAL A 228 -5.98 17.26 -3.07
CA VAL A 228 -6.15 16.78 -1.68
C VAL A 228 -7.48 16.02 -1.53
N GLU A 229 -8.56 16.56 -2.07
CA GLU A 229 -9.91 15.99 -2.00
C GLU A 229 -10.07 14.74 -2.88
N LYS A 230 -9.30 14.62 -3.98
CA LYS A 230 -9.31 13.43 -4.86
C LYS A 230 -8.97 12.15 -4.12
N ASP A 231 -8.09 12.23 -3.13
CA ASP A 231 -7.81 11.10 -2.24
C ASP A 231 -9.01 10.76 -1.35
N PHE A 232 -9.62 11.77 -0.75
CA PHE A 232 -10.85 11.60 0.04
C PHE A 232 -12.02 11.11 -0.81
N ALA A 233 -12.18 11.67 -2.01
CA ALA A 233 -13.23 11.24 -2.93
C ALA A 233 -13.03 9.81 -3.44
N ARG A 234 -11.79 9.35 -3.59
CA ARG A 234 -11.48 7.96 -3.95
C ARG A 234 -11.73 7.01 -2.77
N GLN A 235 -11.32 7.40 -1.57
CA GLN A 235 -11.58 6.68 -0.34
C GLN A 235 -13.10 6.53 -0.12
N LEU A 236 -13.85 7.64 -0.15
CA LEU A 236 -15.32 7.64 -0.06
C LEU A 236 -15.98 6.78 -1.14
N ARG A 237 -15.51 6.82 -2.39
CA ARG A 237 -16.06 5.97 -3.47
C ARG A 237 -15.77 4.49 -3.27
N ALA A 238 -14.64 4.13 -2.72
CA ALA A 238 -14.34 2.74 -2.38
C ALA A 238 -15.21 2.26 -1.22
N GLU A 239 -15.34 3.08 -0.18
CA GLU A 239 -16.18 2.84 0.99
C GLU A 239 -17.67 2.76 0.61
N GLU A 240 -18.17 3.70 -0.18
CA GLU A 240 -19.55 3.71 -0.70
C GLU A 240 -19.89 2.46 -1.52
N LYS A 241 -18.90 1.81 -2.10
CA LYS A 241 -19.08 0.59 -2.90
C LYS A 241 -19.06 -0.69 -2.06
N VAL A 242 -18.78 -0.62 -0.77
CA VAL A 242 -18.58 -1.82 0.07
C VAL A 242 -19.67 -1.95 1.11
N THR A 243 -20.14 -3.16 1.28
CA THR A 243 -20.96 -3.58 2.43
C THR A 243 -20.13 -4.53 3.29
N VAL A 244 -19.94 -4.19 4.56
CA VAL A 244 -19.39 -5.10 5.57
C VAL A 244 -20.54 -5.71 6.35
N ILE A 245 -20.54 -7.03 6.45
CA ILE A 245 -21.53 -7.79 7.21
C ILE A 245 -20.82 -8.39 8.43
N ILE A 246 -21.35 -8.14 9.64
CA ILE A 246 -20.90 -8.78 10.87
C ILE A 246 -22.01 -9.76 11.32
N PRO A 247 -21.91 -11.05 10.96
CA PRO A 247 -22.81 -12.09 11.46
C PRO A 247 -22.28 -12.60 12.80
N TYR A 248 -23.12 -12.60 13.84
CA TYR A 248 -22.73 -13.06 15.17
C TYR A 248 -23.90 -13.68 15.93
N ASN A 249 -23.60 -14.58 16.86
CA ASN A 249 -24.60 -15.16 17.75
C ASN A 249 -24.55 -14.55 19.16
N ARG A 250 -23.37 -14.17 19.62
CA ARG A 250 -23.17 -13.47 20.89
C ARG A 250 -21.98 -12.49 20.77
N ASP A 251 -22.06 -11.41 21.51
CA ASP A 251 -20.92 -10.51 21.69
C ASP A 251 -20.04 -11.06 22.82
N ARG A 252 -18.76 -11.26 22.51
CA ARG A 252 -17.72 -11.69 23.46
C ARG A 252 -16.95 -10.50 24.04
N GLY A 253 -17.45 -9.26 23.85
CA GLY A 253 -16.82 -8.03 24.29
C GLY A 253 -15.91 -7.37 23.23
N TRP A 254 -15.94 -7.85 21.99
CA TRP A 254 -15.12 -7.32 20.90
C TRP A 254 -15.92 -6.69 19.76
N LEU A 255 -17.24 -6.88 19.73
CA LEU A 255 -18.11 -6.38 18.66
C LEU A 255 -17.94 -4.87 18.43
N GLN A 256 -17.80 -4.07 19.50
CA GLN A 256 -17.60 -2.65 19.37
C GLN A 256 -16.28 -2.32 18.65
N GLN A 257 -15.18 -3.03 18.98
CA GLN A 257 -13.89 -2.84 18.31
C GLN A 257 -13.96 -3.27 16.82
N ALA A 258 -14.67 -4.34 16.51
CA ALA A 258 -14.92 -4.74 15.12
C ALA A 258 -15.64 -3.62 14.34
N LYS A 259 -16.72 -3.05 14.94
CA LYS A 259 -17.46 -1.93 14.34
C LYS A 259 -16.61 -0.68 14.16
N ASP A 260 -15.82 -0.32 15.17
CA ASP A 260 -14.97 0.88 15.15
C ASP A 260 -13.83 0.79 14.13
N SER A 261 -13.45 -0.44 13.71
CA SER A 261 -12.47 -0.66 12.65
C SER A 261 -13.02 -0.47 11.23
N ILE A 262 -14.34 -0.33 11.07
CA ILE A 262 -14.97 -0.13 9.76
C ILE A 262 -14.98 1.35 9.42
N PRO A 263 -14.43 1.77 8.26
CA PRO A 263 -14.39 3.18 7.86
C PRO A 263 -15.79 3.80 7.75
N LYS A 264 -15.87 5.11 7.98
CA LYS A 264 -17.10 5.88 7.75
C LYS A 264 -17.45 5.86 6.26
N GLY A 265 -18.74 5.67 5.94
CA GLY A 265 -19.21 5.59 4.55
C GLY A 265 -19.45 4.17 4.05
N VAL A 266 -18.81 3.17 4.66
CA VAL A 266 -19.09 1.75 4.40
C VAL A 266 -20.47 1.39 4.95
N GLN A 267 -21.28 0.69 4.16
CA GLN A 267 -22.51 0.11 4.70
C GLN A 267 -22.16 -1.01 5.69
N LEU A 268 -22.61 -0.88 6.92
CA LEU A 268 -22.48 -1.92 7.95
C LEU A 268 -23.84 -2.60 8.17
N LEU A 269 -23.87 -3.91 7.99
CA LEU A 269 -24.99 -4.76 8.34
C LEU A 269 -24.63 -5.66 9.53
N LEU A 270 -25.38 -5.53 10.61
CA LEU A 270 -25.24 -6.38 11.78
C LEU A 270 -26.34 -7.46 11.74
N SER A 271 -25.94 -8.72 11.86
CA SER A 271 -26.88 -9.83 11.91
C SER A 271 -26.65 -10.70 13.13
N GLN A 272 -27.48 -10.52 14.13
CA GLN A 272 -27.50 -11.37 15.32
C GLN A 272 -28.55 -12.48 15.17
N GLY A 273 -28.18 -13.71 15.52
CA GLY A 273 -29.09 -14.85 15.53
C GLY A 273 -28.52 -16.01 16.32
N GLN A 274 -29.40 -16.98 16.68
CA GLN A 274 -29.00 -18.22 17.38
C GLN A 274 -28.37 -19.25 16.43
N GLY A 275 -28.51 -19.05 15.12
CA GLY A 275 -27.98 -19.94 14.09
C GLY A 275 -26.48 -19.88 13.93
N ASN A 276 -25.99 -20.62 12.94
CA ASN A 276 -24.59 -20.61 12.58
C ASN A 276 -24.21 -19.31 11.84
N TRP A 277 -22.92 -19.15 11.53
CA TRP A 277 -22.40 -17.97 10.85
C TRP A 277 -23.01 -17.78 9.44
N PRO A 278 -23.09 -18.82 8.55
CA PRO A 278 -23.74 -18.70 7.26
C PRO A 278 -25.19 -18.25 7.31
N GLU A 279 -25.96 -18.80 8.21
CA GLU A 279 -27.38 -18.45 8.40
C GLU A 279 -27.53 -16.96 8.76
N ASN A 280 -26.74 -16.48 9.73
CA ASN A 280 -26.76 -15.08 10.12
C ASN A 280 -26.27 -14.16 8.99
N PHE A 281 -25.26 -14.58 8.23
CA PHE A 281 -24.77 -13.84 7.06
C PHE A 281 -25.85 -13.74 5.96
N ASN A 282 -26.43 -14.87 5.58
CA ASN A 282 -27.42 -14.95 4.52
C ASN A 282 -28.70 -14.15 4.80
N LYS A 283 -29.08 -14.05 6.08
CA LYS A 283 -30.27 -13.32 6.54
C LYS A 283 -30.27 -11.84 6.13
N VAL A 284 -29.11 -11.22 6.03
CA VAL A 284 -28.98 -9.80 5.70
C VAL A 284 -28.30 -9.53 4.36
N LEU A 285 -27.81 -10.56 3.69
CA LEU A 285 -27.06 -10.42 2.43
C LEU A 285 -27.86 -9.65 1.36
N ASP A 286 -29.16 -9.88 1.24
CA ASP A 286 -30.03 -9.21 0.27
C ASP A 286 -30.21 -7.70 0.55
N GLN A 287 -29.84 -7.22 1.74
CA GLN A 287 -29.84 -5.81 2.11
C GLN A 287 -28.53 -5.08 1.74
N ALA A 288 -27.53 -5.83 1.25
CA ALA A 288 -26.26 -5.26 0.84
C ALA A 288 -26.43 -4.44 -0.44
N ILE A 289 -26.06 -3.15 -0.38
CA ILE A 289 -26.12 -2.22 -1.51
C ILE A 289 -24.76 -2.05 -2.18
N GLY A 290 -23.67 -2.44 -1.51
CA GLY A 290 -22.31 -2.31 -2.03
C GLY A 290 -22.08 -3.19 -3.27
N LYS A 291 -21.24 -2.71 -4.19
CA LYS A 291 -20.71 -3.51 -5.31
C LYS A 291 -19.85 -4.67 -4.79
N TYR A 292 -19.23 -4.47 -3.62
CA TYR A 292 -18.37 -5.45 -2.96
C TYR A 292 -18.92 -5.83 -1.61
N ILE A 293 -18.81 -7.10 -1.26
CA ILE A 293 -19.25 -7.69 0.00
C ILE A 293 -18.03 -8.22 0.75
N ARG A 294 -17.93 -7.83 2.01
CA ARG A 294 -16.96 -8.37 2.95
C ARG A 294 -17.68 -8.81 4.23
N TRP A 295 -17.30 -9.94 4.79
CA TRP A 295 -17.67 -10.24 6.17
C TRP A 295 -16.56 -9.86 7.14
N LEU A 296 -16.93 -9.63 8.36
CA LEU A 296 -16.04 -9.44 9.49
C LEU A 296 -16.60 -10.21 10.69
N HIS A 297 -15.81 -11.05 11.30
CA HIS A 297 -16.22 -11.71 12.52
C HIS A 297 -16.19 -10.72 13.68
N GLU A 298 -17.08 -10.90 14.67
CA GLU A 298 -17.24 -9.98 15.79
C GLU A 298 -16.01 -9.89 16.71
N ASP A 299 -15.10 -10.88 16.60
CA ASP A 299 -13.85 -10.98 17.34
C ASP A 299 -12.62 -10.48 16.59
N ASP A 300 -12.77 -10.04 15.35
CA ASP A 300 -11.69 -9.51 14.50
C ASP A 300 -11.83 -8.00 14.25
N MET A 301 -10.82 -7.40 13.62
CA MET A 301 -10.85 -6.00 13.19
C MET A 301 -10.28 -5.87 11.78
N LEU A 302 -10.73 -4.86 11.04
CA LEU A 302 -10.08 -4.44 9.81
C LEU A 302 -8.79 -3.67 10.13
N THR A 303 -7.82 -3.74 9.24
CA THR A 303 -6.68 -2.81 9.26
C THR A 303 -7.08 -1.47 8.65
N ASP A 304 -6.28 -0.44 8.91
CA ASP A 304 -6.45 0.86 8.27
C ASP A 304 -6.53 0.81 6.78
N ASN A 305 -6.82 1.22 5.86
CA ASN A 305 -6.86 1.09 4.39
C ASN A 305 -7.34 -0.27 3.83
N CYS A 306 -7.81 -1.19 4.70
CA CYS A 306 -8.23 -2.53 4.26
C CYS A 306 -9.28 -2.49 3.14
N ILE A 307 -10.25 -1.56 3.22
CA ILE A 307 -11.34 -1.43 2.25
C ILE A 307 -10.79 -0.96 0.90
N GLU A 308 -9.98 0.09 0.90
CA GLU A 308 -9.38 0.66 -0.31
C GLU A 308 -8.43 -0.32 -1.00
N ASP A 309 -7.57 -0.96 -0.21
CA ASP A 309 -6.61 -1.96 -0.70
C ASP A 309 -7.34 -3.14 -1.35
N SER A 310 -8.42 -3.60 -0.71
CA SER A 310 -9.23 -4.70 -1.23
C SER A 310 -9.96 -4.32 -2.52
N VAL A 311 -10.59 -3.14 -2.56
CA VAL A 311 -11.28 -2.64 -3.77
C VAL A 311 -10.28 -2.42 -4.91
N TYR A 312 -9.11 -1.84 -4.59
CA TYR A 312 -8.06 -1.65 -5.58
C TYR A 312 -7.59 -2.99 -6.16
N ALA A 313 -7.35 -4.00 -5.31
CA ALA A 313 -6.92 -5.32 -5.76
C ALA A 313 -7.99 -6.00 -6.66
N LEU A 314 -9.28 -5.87 -6.32
CA LEU A 314 -10.39 -6.39 -7.13
C LEU A 314 -10.48 -5.72 -8.50
N GLU A 315 -10.34 -4.39 -8.54
CA GLU A 315 -10.49 -3.62 -9.78
C GLU A 315 -9.26 -3.71 -10.68
N SER A 316 -8.04 -3.63 -10.10
CA SER A 316 -6.78 -3.61 -10.86
C SER A 316 -6.43 -4.98 -11.46
N GLN A 317 -6.76 -6.07 -10.77
CA GLN A 317 -6.52 -7.43 -11.25
C GLN A 317 -7.70 -7.98 -12.07
N ASP A 318 -8.82 -7.25 -12.15
CA ASP A 318 -10.06 -7.66 -12.81
C ASP A 318 -10.50 -9.07 -12.40
N VAL A 319 -10.59 -9.30 -11.08
CA VAL A 319 -10.97 -10.59 -10.48
C VAL A 319 -12.31 -10.50 -9.75
N ASP A 320 -12.89 -11.65 -9.41
CA ASP A 320 -14.22 -11.74 -8.83
C ASP A 320 -14.19 -11.67 -7.30
N PHE A 321 -13.10 -12.16 -6.70
CA PHE A 321 -12.85 -12.05 -5.27
C PHE A 321 -11.36 -12.03 -4.96
N ILE A 322 -11.00 -11.54 -3.77
CA ILE A 322 -9.60 -11.47 -3.33
C ILE A 322 -9.43 -12.00 -1.91
N HIS A 323 -8.22 -12.37 -1.60
CA HIS A 323 -7.73 -12.54 -0.25
C HIS A 323 -6.38 -11.82 -0.06
N GLY A 324 -5.86 -11.80 1.17
CA GLY A 324 -4.59 -11.13 1.45
C GLY A 324 -3.93 -11.63 2.72
N ASN A 325 -3.03 -10.80 3.29
CA ASN A 325 -2.34 -11.09 4.53
C ASN A 325 -3.20 -10.72 5.75
N ALA A 326 -2.89 -11.30 6.92
CA ALA A 326 -3.51 -10.94 8.18
C ALA A 326 -2.47 -10.79 9.29
N TYR A 327 -2.71 -9.87 10.22
CA TYR A 327 -2.05 -9.89 11.52
C TYR A 327 -2.79 -10.86 12.45
N GLU A 328 -2.06 -11.56 13.30
CA GLU A 328 -2.62 -12.43 14.33
C GLU A 328 -2.36 -11.86 15.72
N ILE A 329 -3.42 -11.58 16.47
CA ILE A 329 -3.34 -11.12 17.87
C ILE A 329 -3.60 -12.32 18.78
N PHE A 330 -2.63 -12.66 19.62
CA PHE A 330 -2.77 -13.76 20.57
C PHE A 330 -3.29 -13.24 21.90
N MET A 331 -4.48 -13.67 22.31
CA MET A 331 -5.10 -13.25 23.56
C MET A 331 -4.48 -13.90 24.81
N ASN A 332 -3.44 -14.71 24.63
CA ASN A 332 -2.66 -15.27 25.73
C ASN A 332 -1.54 -14.31 26.13
N ALA A 333 -1.37 -14.07 27.41
CA ALA A 333 -0.39 -13.13 27.95
C ALA A 333 1.03 -13.38 27.41
N GLY A 334 1.69 -12.32 26.95
CA GLY A 334 3.11 -12.31 26.60
C GLY A 334 3.50 -12.75 25.20
N ARG A 335 2.56 -13.07 24.32
CA ARG A 335 2.88 -13.39 22.92
C ARG A 335 2.72 -12.15 22.02
N ALA A 336 3.78 -11.78 21.31
CA ALA A 336 3.75 -10.72 20.32
C ALA A 336 2.80 -11.06 19.15
N PRO A 337 2.20 -10.05 18.47
CA PRO A 337 1.41 -10.27 17.26
C PRO A 337 2.19 -11.05 16.20
N GLY A 338 1.51 -11.97 15.52
CA GLY A 338 2.04 -12.74 14.41
C GLY A 338 1.63 -12.15 13.06
N LYS A 339 2.24 -12.67 12.00
CA LYS A 339 1.88 -12.35 10.61
C LYS A 339 1.48 -13.63 9.91
N TYR A 340 0.36 -13.61 9.22
CA TYR A 340 -0.06 -14.64 8.30
C TYR A 340 0.13 -14.13 6.87
N ILE A 341 0.93 -14.83 6.11
CA ILE A 341 1.15 -14.61 4.68
C ILE A 341 0.83 -15.93 3.97
N PRO A 342 -0.11 -15.96 3.01
CA PRO A 342 -0.45 -17.20 2.33
C PRO A 342 0.73 -17.73 1.50
N ARG A 343 0.92 -19.05 1.52
CA ARG A 343 1.99 -19.70 0.75
C ARG A 343 1.76 -19.66 -0.76
N ILE A 344 0.49 -19.69 -1.17
CA ILE A 344 0.05 -19.56 -2.56
C ILE A 344 -0.81 -18.31 -2.62
N LYS A 345 -0.36 -17.31 -3.38
CA LYS A 345 -1.02 -16.01 -3.47
C LYS A 345 -2.30 -16.07 -4.33
N VAL A 346 -2.28 -16.83 -5.41
CA VAL A 346 -3.43 -17.04 -6.30
C VAL A 346 -3.66 -18.56 -6.41
N PRO A 347 -4.40 -19.15 -5.46
CA PRO A 347 -4.61 -20.59 -5.46
C PRO A 347 -5.61 -21.02 -6.53
N THR A 348 -5.35 -22.16 -7.13
CA THR A 348 -6.31 -22.89 -7.98
C THR A 348 -7.27 -23.73 -7.13
N LEU A 349 -8.33 -24.24 -7.74
CA LEU A 349 -9.23 -25.22 -7.12
C LEU A 349 -8.44 -26.42 -6.55
N GLN A 350 -7.50 -26.94 -7.33
CA GLN A 350 -6.69 -28.09 -6.91
C GLN A 350 -5.77 -27.76 -5.71
N ASP A 351 -5.19 -26.56 -5.67
CA ASP A 351 -4.38 -26.13 -4.53
C ASP A 351 -5.21 -26.10 -3.25
N LEU A 352 -6.44 -25.57 -3.30
CA LEU A 352 -7.32 -25.50 -2.14
C LEU A 352 -7.81 -26.90 -1.70
N LEU A 353 -8.06 -27.81 -2.64
CA LEU A 353 -8.41 -29.21 -2.31
C LEU A 353 -7.27 -29.93 -1.58
N VAL A 354 -6.01 -29.60 -1.88
CA VAL A 354 -4.87 -30.12 -1.13
C VAL A 354 -4.77 -29.45 0.24
N LYS A 355 -4.82 -28.11 0.27
CA LYS A 355 -4.70 -27.34 1.51
C LYS A 355 -5.36 -25.98 1.38
N ASN A 356 -6.27 -25.65 2.30
CA ASN A 356 -6.78 -24.28 2.39
C ASN A 356 -5.64 -23.32 2.78
N VAL A 357 -5.32 -22.40 1.89
CA VAL A 357 -4.28 -21.34 2.06
C VAL A 357 -4.90 -19.95 2.20
N ILE A 358 -6.20 -19.82 2.12
CA ILE A 358 -6.94 -18.57 2.24
C ILE A 358 -7.26 -18.31 3.72
N HIS A 359 -6.99 -17.11 4.18
CA HIS A 359 -7.38 -16.67 5.51
C HIS A 359 -8.75 -15.99 5.44
N SER A 360 -9.76 -16.55 6.13
CA SER A 360 -11.15 -16.10 6.06
C SER A 360 -11.36 -14.62 6.38
N ALA A 361 -10.60 -14.08 7.35
CA ALA A 361 -10.69 -12.68 7.75
C ALA A 361 -10.25 -11.68 6.68
N THR A 362 -9.66 -12.13 5.55
CA THR A 362 -9.10 -11.25 4.51
C THR A 362 -9.92 -11.17 3.23
N LEU A 363 -11.00 -11.92 3.14
CA LEU A 363 -11.79 -12.11 1.92
C LEU A 363 -12.70 -10.92 1.63
N MET A 364 -12.75 -10.51 0.36
CA MET A 364 -13.74 -9.60 -0.21
C MET A 364 -14.18 -10.11 -1.59
N TYR A 365 -15.46 -10.00 -1.88
CA TYR A 365 -16.10 -10.51 -3.09
C TYR A 365 -16.84 -9.41 -3.83
N LYS A 366 -16.92 -9.49 -5.17
CA LYS A 366 -17.94 -8.77 -5.92
C LYS A 366 -19.32 -9.31 -5.53
N ARG A 367 -20.34 -8.45 -5.39
CA ARG A 367 -21.70 -8.88 -5.04
C ARG A 367 -22.27 -9.90 -6.03
N GLU A 368 -21.99 -9.73 -7.31
CA GLU A 368 -22.38 -10.65 -8.39
C GLU A 368 -21.85 -12.10 -8.21
N VAL A 369 -20.84 -12.31 -7.38
CA VAL A 369 -20.40 -13.67 -7.00
C VAL A 369 -21.53 -14.42 -6.32
N PHE A 370 -22.24 -13.79 -5.37
CA PHE A 370 -23.35 -14.39 -4.64
C PHE A 370 -24.57 -14.60 -5.55
N GLU A 371 -24.75 -13.79 -6.58
CA GLU A 371 -25.77 -13.99 -7.60
C GLU A 371 -25.46 -15.22 -8.46
N LYS A 372 -24.17 -15.43 -8.79
CA LYS A 372 -23.71 -16.52 -9.68
C LYS A 372 -23.61 -17.86 -8.99
N VAL A 373 -23.07 -17.93 -7.77
CA VAL A 373 -22.84 -19.21 -7.07
C VAL A 373 -23.79 -19.45 -5.90
N GLY A 374 -24.69 -18.51 -5.61
CA GLY A 374 -25.63 -18.59 -4.49
C GLY A 374 -25.04 -18.15 -3.15
N LYS A 375 -25.87 -18.21 -2.13
CA LYS A 375 -25.54 -17.83 -0.75
C LYS A 375 -24.62 -18.85 -0.07
N MET A 376 -24.16 -18.53 1.14
CA MET A 376 -23.36 -19.44 1.96
C MET A 376 -24.14 -20.70 2.29
N ASN A 377 -23.46 -21.83 2.38
CA ASN A 377 -24.08 -23.11 2.75
C ASN A 377 -24.36 -23.17 4.26
N GLU A 378 -25.64 -23.09 4.64
CA GLU A 378 -26.09 -23.05 6.03
C GLU A 378 -25.99 -24.42 6.75
N SER A 379 -25.78 -25.52 6.02
CA SER A 379 -25.59 -26.84 6.62
C SER A 379 -24.16 -27.04 7.18
N LEU A 380 -23.22 -26.17 6.84
CA LEU A 380 -21.85 -26.28 7.29
C LEU A 380 -21.63 -25.52 8.59
N TRP A 381 -20.67 -26.01 9.40
CA TRP A 381 -20.36 -25.44 10.71
C TRP A 381 -18.95 -24.87 10.84
N VAL A 382 -17.94 -25.44 10.18
CA VAL A 382 -16.53 -25.03 10.26
C VAL A 382 -15.83 -24.93 8.91
N MET A 383 -16.44 -25.38 7.83
CA MET A 383 -15.86 -25.37 6.48
C MET A 383 -16.61 -24.44 5.52
N GLU A 384 -17.42 -23.54 6.02
CA GLU A 384 -18.32 -22.69 5.25
C GLU A 384 -17.58 -21.77 4.27
N GLU A 385 -16.55 -21.05 4.70
CA GLU A 385 -15.79 -20.17 3.79
C GLU A 385 -14.91 -20.99 2.83
N PHE A 386 -14.43 -22.13 3.30
CA PHE A 386 -13.66 -23.05 2.47
C PHE A 386 -14.52 -23.62 1.33
N GLU A 387 -15.73 -24.09 1.63
CA GLU A 387 -16.70 -24.55 0.64
C GLU A 387 -17.05 -23.47 -0.35
N PHE A 388 -17.33 -22.26 0.12
CA PHE A 388 -17.72 -21.15 -0.73
C PHE A 388 -16.60 -20.78 -1.72
N ASN A 389 -15.33 -20.74 -1.28
CA ASN A 389 -14.18 -20.52 -2.14
C ASN A 389 -14.01 -21.61 -3.20
N LEU A 390 -14.21 -22.89 -2.83
CA LEU A 390 -14.18 -23.99 -3.80
C LEU A 390 -15.28 -23.85 -4.83
N ARG A 391 -16.50 -23.50 -4.41
CA ARG A 391 -17.66 -23.28 -5.28
C ARG A 391 -17.41 -22.13 -6.25
N CYS A 392 -16.83 -21.03 -5.81
CA CYS A 392 -16.43 -19.93 -6.66
C CYS A 392 -15.43 -20.37 -7.74
N LEU A 393 -14.36 -21.07 -7.37
CA LEU A 393 -13.35 -21.54 -8.33
C LEU A 393 -13.89 -22.60 -9.29
N LYS A 394 -14.76 -23.52 -8.82
CA LYS A 394 -15.44 -24.52 -9.66
C LYS A 394 -16.38 -23.86 -10.70
N ALA A 395 -16.98 -22.74 -10.34
CA ALA A 395 -17.82 -21.94 -11.25
C ALA A 395 -17.01 -21.07 -12.22
N GLY A 396 -15.67 -21.18 -12.22
CA GLY A 396 -14.77 -20.42 -13.10
C GLY A 396 -14.56 -18.96 -12.68
N LEU A 397 -14.89 -18.63 -11.43
CA LEU A 397 -14.59 -17.30 -10.88
C LEU A 397 -13.09 -17.16 -10.59
N ARG A 398 -12.58 -15.96 -10.79
CA ARG A 398 -11.15 -15.64 -10.64
C ARG A 398 -10.87 -15.08 -9.25
N ILE A 399 -9.86 -15.65 -8.59
CA ILE A 399 -9.34 -15.14 -7.33
C ILE A 399 -8.10 -14.27 -7.58
N GLY A 400 -8.00 -13.15 -6.86
CA GLY A 400 -6.80 -12.31 -6.81
C GLY A 400 -6.18 -12.27 -5.44
N TYR A 401 -5.08 -11.56 -5.33
CA TYR A 401 -4.34 -11.41 -4.08
C TYR A 401 -3.97 -9.95 -3.80
N CYS A 402 -4.24 -9.52 -2.58
CA CYS A 402 -3.81 -8.23 -2.05
C CYS A 402 -2.59 -8.44 -1.14
N ASP A 403 -1.45 -7.85 -1.49
CA ASP A 403 -0.18 -8.02 -0.74
C ASP A 403 -0.14 -7.18 0.56
N ASN A 404 -1.26 -6.57 0.95
CA ASN A 404 -1.42 -5.82 2.17
C ASN A 404 -2.06 -6.67 3.28
N TYR A 405 -1.89 -6.22 4.53
CA TYR A 405 -2.56 -6.83 5.68
C TYR A 405 -3.97 -6.26 5.78
N LEU A 406 -4.98 -7.12 5.66
CA LEU A 406 -6.38 -6.73 5.54
C LEU A 406 -7.19 -6.91 6.82
N ALA A 407 -6.65 -7.61 7.82
CA ALA A 407 -7.35 -7.89 9.06
C ALA A 407 -6.39 -8.10 10.24
N TRP A 408 -6.88 -7.79 11.43
CA TRP A 408 -6.35 -8.20 12.72
C TRP A 408 -7.18 -9.38 13.22
N TYR A 409 -6.65 -10.58 13.10
CA TYR A 409 -7.31 -11.83 13.50
C TYR A 409 -6.96 -12.19 14.95
N ARG A 410 -7.96 -12.29 15.82
CA ARG A 410 -7.76 -12.70 17.22
C ARG A 410 -7.68 -14.21 17.37
N ARG A 411 -6.66 -14.65 18.10
CA ARG A 411 -6.46 -16.04 18.51
C ARG A 411 -6.83 -16.21 19.98
N HIS A 412 -7.99 -16.79 20.26
CA HIS A 412 -8.50 -17.04 21.61
C HIS A 412 -9.11 -18.44 21.76
N SER A 413 -9.33 -18.88 23.01
CA SER A 413 -9.79 -20.24 23.31
C SER A 413 -11.23 -20.53 22.87
N GLN A 414 -12.07 -19.50 22.75
CA GLN A 414 -13.49 -19.65 22.40
C GLN A 414 -13.75 -19.62 20.88
N GLN A 415 -12.71 -19.58 20.04
CA GLN A 415 -12.90 -19.64 18.59
C GLN A 415 -13.55 -20.96 18.17
N LYS A 416 -14.50 -20.88 17.24
CA LYS A 416 -15.23 -22.05 16.71
C LYS A 416 -14.28 -23.17 16.28
N VAL A 417 -13.26 -22.82 15.53
CA VAL A 417 -12.23 -23.79 15.08
C VAL A 417 -11.46 -24.47 16.21
N ARG A 418 -11.49 -23.93 17.43
CA ARG A 418 -10.83 -24.52 18.61
C ARG A 418 -11.77 -25.33 19.47
N VAL A 419 -13.05 -24.97 19.54
CA VAL A 419 -14.03 -25.64 20.39
C VAL A 419 -14.69 -26.85 19.70
N VAL A 420 -14.76 -26.85 18.36
CA VAL A 420 -15.29 -28.01 17.61
C VAL A 420 -14.24 -29.14 17.63
N PRO A 421 -14.65 -30.38 17.96
CA PRO A 421 -13.77 -31.55 18.01
C PRO A 421 -13.06 -31.80 16.66
N ILE A 422 -11.81 -32.28 16.69
CA ILE A 422 -11.02 -32.55 15.47
C ILE A 422 -11.71 -33.58 14.56
N PRO A 423 -12.31 -34.71 15.04
CA PRO A 423 -13.00 -35.65 14.18
C PRO A 423 -14.17 -35.04 13.39
N GLU A 424 -14.94 -34.16 14.02
CA GLU A 424 -16.05 -33.46 13.38
C GLU A 424 -15.58 -32.50 12.29
N LYS A 425 -14.55 -31.71 12.57
CA LYS A 425 -13.92 -30.85 11.57
C LYS A 425 -13.38 -31.63 10.38
N ASN A 426 -12.74 -32.77 10.63
CA ASN A 426 -12.19 -33.61 9.56
C ASN A 426 -13.30 -34.23 8.72
N LYS A 427 -14.37 -34.69 9.35
CA LYS A 427 -15.55 -35.24 8.66
C LYS A 427 -16.17 -34.19 7.73
N GLU A 428 -16.41 -33.00 8.22
CA GLU A 428 -16.97 -31.91 7.41
C GLU A 428 -16.03 -31.49 6.27
N ARG A 429 -14.72 -31.42 6.55
CA ARG A 429 -13.71 -31.12 5.53
C ARG A 429 -13.67 -32.16 4.41
N GLU A 430 -13.77 -33.44 4.76
CA GLU A 430 -13.78 -34.52 3.76
C GLU A 430 -15.06 -34.53 2.95
N LEU A 431 -16.21 -34.26 3.60
CA LEU A 431 -17.48 -34.11 2.91
C LEU A 431 -17.36 -33.02 1.84
N VAL A 432 -16.94 -31.81 2.23
CA VAL A 432 -16.77 -30.68 1.31
C VAL A 432 -15.77 -31.02 0.21
N ARG A 433 -14.61 -31.64 0.52
CA ARG A 433 -13.63 -31.98 -0.51
C ARG A 433 -14.17 -33.00 -1.52
N ASN A 434 -14.97 -33.96 -1.08
CA ASN A 434 -15.52 -35.00 -1.97
C ASN A 434 -16.51 -34.41 -2.97
N ASP A 435 -17.27 -33.37 -2.60
CA ASP A 435 -18.21 -32.68 -3.48
C ASP A 435 -17.50 -31.89 -4.62
N TYR A 436 -16.21 -31.60 -4.43
CA TYR A 436 -15.42 -30.80 -5.37
C TYR A 436 -14.28 -31.58 -6.04
N LYS A 437 -14.03 -32.85 -5.68
CA LYS A 437 -13.11 -33.71 -6.41
C LYS A 437 -13.62 -33.93 -7.84
N ILE A 438 -12.72 -33.80 -8.79
CA ILE A 438 -12.95 -34.08 -10.21
C ILE A 438 -12.61 -35.53 -10.49
#